data_d9aa452557e122aec3383d65518c09ab
#
_entry.id   d9aa452557e122aec3383d65518c09ab
#
_cell.length_a   1.000
_cell.length_b   1.000
_cell.length_c   1.000
_cell.angle_alpha   90.00
_cell.angle_beta   90.00
_cell.angle_gamma   90.00
#
_symmetry.space_group_name_H-M   'P 1'
#
loop_
_entity.id
_entity.type
_entity.pdbx_description
1 polymer ?
#
loop_
_entity_poly.entity_id
_entity_poly.type
_entity_poly.pdbx_seq_one_letter_code
_entity_poly.pdbx_strand_id
1 'polypeptide(L)'
;MVAPDDCPSQAAYIGYFDDAIAVLQTESGLERAALELGIDSDAENIDYLEVRWAPMLHLRRGLTVSQVITAVLTGLADAPLRAVAIVCAMRHHTPEDNVALAREAGRFAGRGVVGFDLAGDEVRYPASPQRPAFEAARAAGLRLTCHAGEAGDPSSVEEALGLGVERIAHGVIGAREPRIVERVRSEGIVLDLCPTANWKCKAVQTLAEHPLPHLVRAGVRCTISTDSRTVADTTLSHEFELASAMGMTDDELERCNAVAYDSKFG
;
A
#
# COMPACT_ATOMS: atom_id res chain seq x y z
N MET A 1 10.67 8.19 -13.92
CA MET A 1 9.99 7.87 -12.63
C MET A 1 8.47 8.06 -12.70
N VAL A 2 7.92 9.09 -13.35
CA VAL A 2 6.47 9.24 -13.48
C VAL A 2 5.93 8.28 -14.55
N ALA A 3 4.90 7.50 -14.20
CA ALA A 3 4.22 6.63 -15.14
C ALA A 3 3.29 7.47 -16.05
N PRO A 4 3.30 7.26 -17.36
CA PRO A 4 2.41 7.97 -18.28
C PRO A 4 0.95 7.50 -18.14
N ASP A 5 0.01 8.32 -18.58
CA ASP A 5 -1.43 8.03 -18.51
C ASP A 5 -1.84 6.84 -19.39
N ASP A 6 -1.07 6.56 -20.43
CA ASP A 6 -1.25 5.41 -21.33
C ASP A 6 -0.42 4.18 -20.93
N CYS A 7 0.06 4.09 -19.68
CA CYS A 7 0.78 2.94 -19.17
C CYS A 7 -0.06 1.66 -19.41
N PRO A 8 0.51 0.62 -20.05
CA PRO A 8 -0.30 -0.46 -20.61
C PRO A 8 -0.77 -1.50 -19.58
N SER A 9 -0.11 -1.60 -18.43
CA SER A 9 -0.39 -2.65 -17.43
C SER A 9 0.27 -2.36 -16.09
N GLN A 10 -0.15 -3.09 -15.03
CA GLN A 10 0.53 -3.07 -13.72
C GLN A 10 2.02 -3.44 -13.84
N ALA A 11 2.37 -4.45 -14.61
CA ALA A 11 3.76 -4.85 -14.77
C ALA A 11 4.63 -3.73 -15.38
N ALA A 12 4.09 -2.96 -16.33
CA ALA A 12 4.77 -1.79 -16.88
C ALA A 12 4.83 -0.66 -15.84
N TYR A 13 3.75 -0.42 -15.08
CA TYR A 13 3.70 0.57 -14.00
C TYR A 13 4.77 0.30 -12.94
N ILE A 14 4.94 -0.96 -12.51
CA ILE A 14 5.97 -1.38 -11.57
C ILE A 14 7.37 -1.01 -12.07
N GLY A 15 7.64 -1.07 -13.37
CA GLY A 15 8.95 -0.72 -13.94
C GLY A 15 9.37 0.74 -13.71
N TYR A 16 8.43 1.66 -13.48
CA TYR A 16 8.74 3.06 -13.19
C TYR A 16 9.33 3.30 -11.79
N PHE A 17 9.29 2.31 -10.91
CA PHE A 17 9.98 2.36 -9.61
C PHE A 17 11.49 2.13 -9.72
N ASP A 18 12.00 1.54 -10.81
CA ASP A 18 13.40 1.10 -10.91
C ASP A 18 14.40 2.24 -10.71
N ASP A 19 14.12 3.45 -11.22
CA ASP A 19 14.99 4.61 -11.05
C ASP A 19 15.08 5.04 -9.57
N ALA A 20 13.94 5.09 -8.87
CA ALA A 20 13.89 5.42 -7.45
C ALA A 20 14.62 4.37 -6.62
N ILE A 21 14.38 3.08 -6.90
CA ILE A 21 15.08 1.98 -6.25
C ILE A 21 16.58 2.05 -6.50
N ALA A 22 17.02 2.41 -7.72
CA ALA A 22 18.45 2.47 -8.07
C ALA A 22 19.21 3.54 -7.28
N VAL A 23 18.58 4.67 -6.95
CA VAL A 23 19.22 5.76 -6.19
C VAL A 23 19.10 5.57 -4.67
N LEU A 24 18.06 4.91 -4.17
CA LEU A 24 17.81 4.67 -2.76
C LEU A 24 18.55 3.41 -2.25
N GLN A 25 19.90 3.42 -2.32
CA GLN A 25 20.75 2.29 -1.95
C GLN A 25 21.76 2.65 -0.84
N THR A 26 21.51 3.73 -0.09
CA THR A 26 22.33 4.17 1.05
C THR A 26 21.43 4.54 2.23
N GLU A 27 21.94 4.41 3.45
CA GLU A 27 21.21 4.80 4.67
C GLU A 27 20.76 6.28 4.58
N SER A 28 21.68 7.19 4.24
CA SER A 28 21.37 8.61 4.12
C SER A 28 20.35 8.94 3.03
N GLY A 29 20.34 8.20 1.92
CA GLY A 29 19.33 8.38 0.86
C GLY A 29 17.94 7.94 1.31
N LEU A 30 17.86 6.81 2.01
CA LEU A 30 16.60 6.28 2.57
C LEU A 30 16.04 7.18 3.68
N GLU A 31 16.90 7.61 4.61
CA GLU A 31 16.56 8.54 5.69
C GLU A 31 16.01 9.86 5.13
N ARG A 32 16.73 10.46 4.16
CA ARG A 32 16.31 11.69 3.51
C ARG A 32 14.97 11.53 2.79
N ALA A 33 14.79 10.46 2.02
CA ALA A 33 13.53 10.22 1.29
C ALA A 33 12.34 10.05 2.25
N ALA A 34 12.54 9.37 3.38
CA ALA A 34 11.51 9.20 4.39
C ALA A 34 11.15 10.52 5.09
N LEU A 35 12.15 11.33 5.44
CA LEU A 35 11.95 12.67 6.01
C LEU A 35 11.22 13.59 5.03
N GLU A 36 11.67 13.67 3.78
CA GLU A 36 11.06 14.54 2.77
C GLU A 36 9.62 14.14 2.47
N LEU A 37 9.29 12.83 2.42
CA LEU A 37 7.92 12.36 2.31
C LEU A 37 7.05 12.85 3.49
N GLY A 38 7.59 12.83 4.70
CA GLY A 38 6.90 13.37 5.88
C GLY A 38 6.67 14.88 5.77
N ILE A 39 7.68 15.64 5.35
CA ILE A 39 7.56 17.11 5.15
C ILE A 39 6.49 17.42 4.10
N ASP A 40 6.50 16.72 2.96
CA ASP A 40 5.53 16.91 1.90
C ASP A 40 4.10 16.52 2.34
N SER A 41 3.97 15.53 3.23
CA SER A 41 2.68 15.12 3.77
C SER A 41 2.13 16.13 4.78
N ASP A 42 2.97 16.69 5.64
CA ASP A 42 2.60 17.77 6.58
C ASP A 42 2.12 19.02 5.83
N ALA A 43 2.76 19.35 4.71
CA ALA A 43 2.35 20.46 3.84
C ALA A 43 0.94 20.28 3.23
N GLU A 44 0.44 19.04 3.15
CA GLU A 44 -0.94 18.70 2.76
C GLU A 44 -1.91 18.59 3.97
N ASN A 45 -1.50 18.98 5.17
CA ASN A 45 -2.26 18.86 6.43
C ASN A 45 -2.61 17.39 6.77
N ILE A 46 -1.69 16.47 6.51
CA ILE A 46 -1.80 15.07 6.92
C ILE A 46 -1.27 14.96 8.35
N ASP A 47 -2.09 14.49 9.29
CA ASP A 47 -1.73 14.35 10.71
C ASP A 47 -1.03 13.02 11.03
N TYR A 48 -1.27 12.00 10.19
CA TYR A 48 -0.77 10.65 10.41
C TYR A 48 -0.46 9.96 9.08
N LEU A 49 0.75 9.39 8.97
CA LEU A 49 1.25 8.77 7.75
C LEU A 49 1.69 7.32 8.01
N GLU A 50 1.23 6.40 7.18
CA GLU A 50 1.75 5.04 7.09
C GLU A 50 2.52 4.87 5.78
N VAL A 51 3.84 4.70 5.88
CA VAL A 51 4.72 4.50 4.73
C VAL A 51 4.95 3.02 4.53
N ARG A 52 4.65 2.53 3.33
CA ARG A 52 4.99 1.14 2.94
C ARG A 52 6.07 1.13 1.87
N TRP A 53 7.08 0.28 2.06
CA TRP A 53 8.16 0.08 1.12
C TRP A 53 8.75 -1.33 1.27
N ALA A 54 9.51 -1.78 0.25
CA ALA A 54 10.12 -3.10 0.21
C ALA A 54 11.62 -3.04 0.56
N PRO A 55 12.04 -3.28 1.83
CA PRO A 55 13.44 -3.16 2.25
C PRO A 55 14.42 -3.99 1.42
N MET A 56 14.00 -5.16 0.95
CA MET A 56 14.87 -6.07 0.18
C MET A 56 15.29 -5.50 -1.19
N LEU A 57 14.60 -4.48 -1.70
CA LEU A 57 14.98 -3.81 -2.96
C LEU A 57 16.17 -2.83 -2.80
N HIS A 58 16.58 -2.52 -1.57
CA HIS A 58 17.59 -1.52 -1.23
C HIS A 58 18.92 -2.14 -0.75
N LEU A 59 19.17 -3.42 -1.07
CA LEU A 59 20.36 -4.16 -0.60
C LEU A 59 21.52 -4.22 -1.62
N ARG A 60 21.37 -3.61 -2.81
CA ARG A 60 22.31 -3.73 -3.93
C ARG A 60 23.71 -3.19 -3.63
N ARG A 61 23.85 -2.30 -2.63
CA ARG A 61 25.13 -1.72 -2.18
C ARG A 61 25.59 -2.26 -0.83
N GLY A 62 25.07 -3.41 -0.41
CA GLY A 62 25.52 -4.14 0.78
C GLY A 62 24.86 -3.74 2.10
N LEU A 63 23.79 -2.93 2.07
CA LEU A 63 22.97 -2.72 3.26
C LEU A 63 22.29 -4.04 3.68
N THR A 64 22.11 -4.21 4.97
CA THR A 64 21.26 -5.24 5.54
C THR A 64 19.80 -4.74 5.63
N VAL A 65 18.84 -5.65 5.69
CA VAL A 65 17.43 -5.32 5.92
C VAL A 65 17.25 -4.44 7.17
N SER A 66 17.94 -4.77 8.25
CA SER A 66 17.92 -4.00 9.50
C SER A 66 18.38 -2.56 9.32
N GLN A 67 19.46 -2.33 8.58
CA GLN A 67 19.97 -0.98 8.27
C GLN A 67 18.96 -0.19 7.43
N VAL A 68 18.38 -0.82 6.41
CA VAL A 68 17.34 -0.19 5.58
C VAL A 68 16.12 0.23 6.43
N ILE A 69 15.63 -0.68 7.29
CA ILE A 69 14.50 -0.36 8.19
C ILE A 69 14.88 0.78 9.14
N THR A 70 16.06 0.72 9.74
CA THR A 70 16.53 1.76 10.68
C THR A 70 16.61 3.12 10.00
N ALA A 71 17.20 3.21 8.80
CA ALA A 71 17.33 4.47 8.06
C ALA A 71 15.96 5.10 7.76
N VAL A 72 14.99 4.31 7.28
CA VAL A 72 13.63 4.80 7.03
C VAL A 72 12.97 5.28 8.33
N LEU A 73 13.06 4.50 9.41
CA LEU A 73 12.49 4.89 10.70
C LEU A 73 13.13 6.16 11.28
N THR A 74 14.44 6.38 11.06
CA THR A 74 15.12 7.61 11.47
C THR A 74 14.52 8.81 10.73
N GLY A 75 14.41 8.74 9.40
CA GLY A 75 13.81 9.83 8.63
C GLY A 75 12.34 10.10 8.99
N LEU A 76 11.55 9.05 9.24
CA LEU A 76 10.16 9.21 9.68
C LEU A 76 10.04 9.81 11.09
N ALA A 77 10.99 9.52 11.98
CA ALA A 77 11.01 10.10 13.34
C ALA A 77 11.32 11.59 13.36
N ASP A 78 12.08 12.08 12.36
CA ASP A 78 12.41 13.49 12.20
C ASP A 78 11.34 14.26 11.40
N ALA A 79 10.32 13.58 10.88
CA ALA A 79 9.21 14.22 10.15
C ALA A 79 8.33 15.07 11.10
N PRO A 80 7.71 16.16 10.59
CA PRO A 80 6.91 17.07 11.42
C PRO A 80 5.55 16.50 11.86
N LEU A 81 5.13 15.34 11.30
CA LEU A 81 3.89 14.63 11.62
C LEU A 81 4.17 13.25 12.20
N ARG A 82 3.15 12.62 12.79
CA ARG A 82 3.27 11.23 13.23
C ARG A 82 3.34 10.29 12.02
N ALA A 83 4.47 9.62 11.83
CA ALA A 83 4.69 8.67 10.75
C ALA A 83 5.14 7.31 11.28
N VAL A 84 4.66 6.24 10.65
CA VAL A 84 5.01 4.85 10.95
C VAL A 84 5.24 4.06 9.66
N ALA A 85 5.80 2.88 9.78
CA ALA A 85 6.25 2.08 8.65
C ALA A 85 5.52 0.74 8.54
N ILE A 86 5.20 0.33 7.31
CA ILE A 86 4.71 -1.00 6.94
C ILE A 86 5.77 -1.64 6.05
N VAL A 87 6.35 -2.76 6.49
CA VAL A 87 7.35 -3.49 5.72
C VAL A 87 6.66 -4.33 4.65
N CYS A 88 7.06 -4.13 3.39
CA CYS A 88 6.48 -4.82 2.26
C CYS A 88 7.39 -5.95 1.75
N ALA A 89 6.84 -7.17 1.69
CA ALA A 89 7.43 -8.29 0.99
C ALA A 89 7.11 -8.21 -0.51
N MET A 90 7.95 -8.84 -1.34
CA MET A 90 7.71 -8.88 -2.78
C MET A 90 7.26 -10.26 -3.22
N ARG A 91 6.22 -10.30 -4.06
CA ARG A 91 5.59 -11.53 -4.58
C ARG A 91 6.57 -12.44 -5.32
N HIS A 92 7.58 -11.87 -6.00
CA HIS A 92 8.59 -12.61 -6.76
C HIS A 92 9.72 -13.19 -5.92
N HIS A 93 9.81 -12.85 -4.63
CA HIS A 93 10.75 -13.47 -3.71
C HIS A 93 10.23 -14.81 -3.22
N THR A 94 11.15 -15.68 -2.77
CA THR A 94 10.76 -16.98 -2.21
C THR A 94 9.98 -16.81 -0.91
N PRO A 95 9.08 -17.75 -0.54
CA PRO A 95 8.43 -17.72 0.76
C PRO A 95 9.42 -17.68 1.93
N GLU A 96 10.55 -18.37 1.81
CA GLU A 96 11.62 -18.41 2.81
C GLU A 96 12.25 -17.04 3.03
N ASP A 97 12.55 -16.31 1.95
CA ASP A 97 13.08 -14.94 2.02
C ASP A 97 12.07 -14.00 2.67
N ASN A 98 10.80 -14.11 2.31
CA ASN A 98 9.75 -13.28 2.88
C ASN A 98 9.45 -13.63 4.35
N VAL A 99 9.62 -14.89 4.77
CA VAL A 99 9.59 -15.29 6.20
C VAL A 99 10.76 -14.66 6.96
N ALA A 100 11.95 -14.66 6.38
CA ALA A 100 13.11 -14.02 7.00
C ALA A 100 12.90 -12.49 7.14
N LEU A 101 12.34 -11.85 6.10
CA LEU A 101 11.94 -10.44 6.14
C LEU A 101 10.90 -10.17 7.24
N ALA A 102 9.86 -10.97 7.34
CA ALA A 102 8.81 -10.82 8.34
C ALA A 102 9.36 -10.91 9.78
N ARG A 103 10.26 -11.86 10.02
CA ARG A 103 10.96 -12.00 11.32
C ARG A 103 11.85 -10.81 11.64
N GLU A 104 12.58 -10.29 10.64
CA GLU A 104 13.44 -9.12 10.83
C GLU A 104 12.58 -7.85 11.07
N ALA A 105 11.50 -7.64 10.30
CA ALA A 105 10.54 -6.56 10.53
C ALA A 105 9.92 -6.61 11.93
N GLY A 106 9.62 -7.82 12.42
CA GLY A 106 9.09 -8.05 13.76
C GLY A 106 10.00 -7.57 14.89
N ARG A 107 11.32 -7.48 14.68
CA ARG A 107 12.26 -6.90 15.66
C ARG A 107 12.04 -5.41 15.88
N PHE A 108 11.35 -4.75 14.95
CA PHE A 108 11.01 -3.34 15.02
C PHE A 108 9.53 -3.09 15.39
N ALA A 109 8.76 -4.15 15.68
CA ALA A 109 7.39 -4.02 16.19
C ALA A 109 7.38 -3.20 17.49
N GLY A 110 6.45 -2.22 17.58
CA GLY A 110 6.42 -1.26 18.68
C GLY A 110 7.55 -0.21 18.67
N ARG A 111 8.39 -0.19 17.62
CA ARG A 111 9.49 0.74 17.44
C ARG A 111 9.41 1.48 16.10
N GLY A 112 8.21 1.63 15.57
CA GLY A 112 7.92 2.35 14.34
C GLY A 112 7.46 1.46 13.18
N VAL A 113 7.76 0.16 13.18
CA VAL A 113 7.14 -0.80 12.25
C VAL A 113 5.83 -1.31 12.85
N VAL A 114 4.72 -1.11 12.13
CA VAL A 114 3.37 -1.42 12.60
C VAL A 114 2.69 -2.52 11.80
N GLY A 115 3.16 -2.80 10.57
CA GLY A 115 2.50 -3.74 9.69
C GLY A 115 3.44 -4.45 8.71
N PHE A 116 2.86 -5.46 8.07
CA PHE A 116 3.49 -6.26 7.02
C PHE A 116 2.56 -6.35 5.82
N ASP A 117 3.13 -6.23 4.62
CA ASP A 117 2.44 -6.17 3.34
C ASP A 117 3.08 -7.10 2.31
N LEU A 118 2.40 -7.33 1.20
CA LEU A 118 2.89 -8.06 0.03
C LEU A 118 2.54 -7.30 -1.23
N ALA A 119 3.52 -6.95 -2.06
CA ALA A 119 3.34 -6.24 -3.33
C ALA A 119 4.09 -6.89 -4.49
N GLY A 120 3.92 -6.34 -5.69
CA GLY A 120 4.55 -6.79 -6.93
C GLY A 120 3.55 -7.32 -7.94
N ASP A 121 4.05 -7.93 -9.03
CA ASP A 121 3.26 -8.42 -10.17
C ASP A 121 2.24 -9.48 -9.72
N GLU A 122 1.00 -9.04 -9.60
CA GLU A 122 -0.11 -9.83 -9.08
C GLU A 122 -0.56 -10.92 -10.06
N VAL A 123 -0.41 -10.65 -11.36
CA VAL A 123 -0.79 -11.60 -12.42
C VAL A 123 0.14 -12.81 -12.46
N ARG A 124 1.44 -12.58 -12.25
CA ARG A 124 2.46 -13.65 -12.36
C ARG A 124 2.69 -14.40 -11.06
N TYR A 125 2.44 -13.77 -9.92
CA TYR A 125 2.80 -14.30 -8.61
C TYR A 125 1.62 -14.22 -7.63
N PRO A 126 0.88 -15.33 -7.43
CA PRO A 126 -0.24 -15.38 -6.49
C PRO A 126 0.21 -15.12 -5.05
N ALA A 127 -0.70 -14.67 -4.19
CA ALA A 127 -0.39 -14.35 -2.79
C ALA A 127 -0.34 -15.57 -1.88
N SER A 128 -1.09 -16.61 -2.20
CA SER A 128 -1.28 -17.79 -1.33
C SER A 128 0.02 -18.52 -0.95
N PRO A 129 1.08 -18.64 -1.79
CA PRO A 129 2.36 -19.22 -1.38
C PRO A 129 3.08 -18.44 -0.27
N GLN A 130 2.76 -17.15 -0.09
CA GLN A 130 3.39 -16.28 0.90
C GLN A 130 2.76 -16.37 2.30
N ARG A 131 1.76 -17.25 2.49
CA ARG A 131 1.11 -17.48 3.81
C ARG A 131 2.09 -17.63 4.97
N PRO A 132 3.21 -18.39 4.87
CA PRO A 132 4.15 -18.54 6.01
C PRO A 132 4.78 -17.19 6.43
N ALA A 133 4.98 -16.24 5.51
CA ALA A 133 5.50 -14.91 5.84
C ALA A 133 4.46 -14.09 6.64
N PHE A 134 3.17 -14.16 6.26
CA PHE A 134 2.09 -13.51 7.00
C PHE A 134 1.89 -14.11 8.41
N GLU A 135 2.01 -15.43 8.54
CA GLU A 135 1.96 -16.10 9.84
C GLU A 135 3.13 -15.66 10.73
N ALA A 136 4.34 -15.56 10.18
CA ALA A 136 5.52 -15.07 10.90
C ALA A 136 5.36 -13.59 11.32
N ALA A 137 4.84 -12.72 10.44
CA ALA A 137 4.58 -11.32 10.74
C ALA A 137 3.56 -11.15 11.87
N ARG A 138 2.43 -11.90 11.80
CA ARG A 138 1.40 -11.92 12.85
C ARG A 138 1.96 -12.39 14.19
N ALA A 139 2.75 -13.48 14.17
CA ALA A 139 3.40 -13.99 15.38
C ALA A 139 4.39 -13.00 16.00
N ALA A 140 4.96 -12.10 15.18
CA ALA A 140 5.84 -11.02 15.64
C ALA A 140 5.08 -9.75 16.08
N GLY A 141 3.73 -9.77 16.08
CA GLY A 141 2.91 -8.65 16.52
C GLY A 141 2.66 -7.57 15.46
N LEU A 142 2.95 -7.84 14.19
CA LEU A 142 2.66 -6.92 13.08
C LEU A 142 1.22 -7.11 12.57
N ARG A 143 0.56 -6.01 12.26
CA ARG A 143 -0.74 -6.03 11.58
C ARG A 143 -0.55 -6.33 10.08
N LEU A 144 -1.58 -6.86 9.43
CA LEU A 144 -1.45 -7.44 8.10
C LEU A 144 -2.26 -6.68 7.06
N THR A 145 -1.62 -6.34 5.96
CA THR A 145 -2.24 -5.82 4.73
C THR A 145 -1.66 -6.55 3.53
N CYS A 146 -2.31 -6.46 2.37
CA CYS A 146 -1.83 -7.08 1.14
C CYS A 146 -2.31 -6.26 -0.06
N HIS A 147 -1.42 -5.98 -1.02
CA HIS A 147 -1.85 -5.53 -2.35
C HIS A 147 -2.61 -6.66 -3.03
N ALA A 148 -3.83 -6.42 -3.45
CA ALA A 148 -4.64 -7.37 -4.19
C ALA A 148 -5.76 -6.67 -4.95
N GLY A 149 -6.16 -7.21 -6.09
CA GLY A 149 -7.23 -6.65 -6.92
C GLY A 149 -6.84 -5.35 -7.63
N GLU A 150 -5.55 -5.13 -7.87
CA GLU A 150 -5.01 -4.09 -8.72
C GLU A 150 -4.83 -4.59 -10.17
N ALA A 151 -4.58 -5.88 -10.35
CA ALA A 151 -4.43 -6.52 -11.66
C ALA A 151 -4.98 -7.94 -11.67
N GLY A 152 -5.06 -8.56 -12.86
CA GLY A 152 -5.49 -9.95 -13.01
C GLY A 152 -7.00 -10.14 -12.87
N ASP A 153 -7.41 -10.99 -11.96
CA ASP A 153 -8.81 -11.33 -11.74
C ASP A 153 -9.22 -11.21 -10.24
N PRO A 154 -10.52 -11.24 -9.93
CA PRO A 154 -11.00 -11.07 -8.56
C PRO A 154 -10.50 -12.10 -7.53
N SER A 155 -9.99 -13.26 -7.96
CA SER A 155 -9.49 -14.30 -7.05
C SER A 155 -8.29 -13.83 -6.22
N SER A 156 -7.53 -12.87 -6.70
CA SER A 156 -6.41 -12.27 -5.95
C SER A 156 -6.87 -11.62 -4.64
N VAL A 157 -8.05 -11.01 -4.63
CA VAL A 157 -8.67 -10.48 -3.41
C VAL A 157 -9.06 -11.62 -2.45
N GLU A 158 -9.59 -12.72 -2.97
CA GLU A 158 -9.90 -13.90 -2.15
C GLU A 158 -8.65 -14.54 -1.54
N GLU A 159 -7.54 -14.58 -2.29
CA GLU A 159 -6.26 -15.04 -1.77
C GLU A 159 -5.76 -14.14 -0.62
N ALA A 160 -5.82 -12.81 -0.79
CA ALA A 160 -5.45 -11.88 0.26
C ALA A 160 -6.31 -12.05 1.52
N LEU A 161 -7.64 -12.16 1.35
CA LEU A 161 -8.56 -12.47 2.47
C LEU A 161 -8.18 -13.81 3.15
N GLY A 162 -7.77 -14.80 2.37
CA GLY A 162 -7.28 -16.08 2.88
C GLY A 162 -6.02 -15.97 3.73
N LEU A 163 -5.20 -14.94 3.57
CA LEU A 163 -4.03 -14.67 4.43
C LEU A 163 -4.42 -14.08 5.80
N GLY A 164 -5.67 -13.68 5.97
CA GLY A 164 -6.19 -13.11 7.21
C GLY A 164 -5.72 -11.67 7.41
N VAL A 165 -5.66 -10.89 6.33
CA VAL A 165 -5.33 -9.47 6.38
C VAL A 165 -6.48 -8.64 6.97
N GLU A 166 -6.16 -7.49 7.49
CA GLU A 166 -7.10 -6.53 8.04
C GLU A 166 -7.45 -5.44 7.04
N ARG A 167 -6.52 -5.18 6.10
CA ARG A 167 -6.68 -4.24 4.99
C ARG A 167 -6.20 -4.87 3.69
N ILE A 168 -6.76 -4.39 2.59
CA ILE A 168 -6.31 -4.72 1.24
C ILE A 168 -5.98 -3.42 0.54
N ALA A 169 -4.73 -3.27 0.07
CA ALA A 169 -4.39 -2.18 -0.83
C ALA A 169 -5.05 -2.45 -2.19
N HIS A 170 -5.77 -1.46 -2.68
CA HIS A 170 -6.59 -1.44 -3.89
C HIS A 170 -7.91 -2.22 -3.76
N GLY A 171 -7.98 -3.50 -4.07
CA GLY A 171 -9.24 -4.26 -4.04
C GLY A 171 -10.20 -3.95 -5.20
N VAL A 172 -9.77 -3.12 -6.16
CA VAL A 172 -10.60 -2.52 -7.24
C VAL A 172 -11.25 -3.58 -8.12
N ILE A 173 -10.49 -4.59 -8.54
CA ILE A 173 -10.99 -5.66 -9.42
C ILE A 173 -11.99 -6.56 -8.68
N GLY A 174 -11.82 -6.73 -7.36
CA GLY A 174 -12.76 -7.44 -6.49
C GLY A 174 -14.16 -6.85 -6.47
N ALA A 175 -14.29 -5.54 -6.74
CA ALA A 175 -15.58 -4.87 -6.82
C ALA A 175 -16.49 -5.37 -7.98
N ARG A 176 -15.92 -6.10 -8.95
CA ARG A 176 -16.67 -6.72 -10.06
C ARG A 176 -17.47 -7.95 -9.62
N GLU A 177 -17.18 -8.51 -8.45
CA GLU A 177 -17.80 -9.72 -7.91
C GLU A 177 -18.60 -9.41 -6.65
N PRO A 178 -19.95 -9.42 -6.70
CA PRO A 178 -20.79 -9.09 -5.54
C PRO A 178 -20.49 -9.93 -4.30
N ARG A 179 -20.10 -11.20 -4.46
CA ARG A 179 -19.73 -12.09 -3.36
C ARG A 179 -18.46 -11.64 -2.63
N ILE A 180 -17.48 -11.06 -3.37
CA ILE A 180 -16.25 -10.52 -2.79
C ILE A 180 -16.55 -9.24 -2.03
N VAL A 181 -17.36 -8.35 -2.62
CA VAL A 181 -17.81 -7.11 -1.97
C VAL A 181 -18.52 -7.43 -0.64
N GLU A 182 -19.45 -8.41 -0.66
CA GLU A 182 -20.15 -8.83 0.55
C GLU A 182 -19.22 -9.44 1.60
N ARG A 183 -18.25 -10.23 1.17
CA ARG A 183 -17.26 -10.82 2.07
C ARG A 183 -16.38 -9.73 2.71
N VAL A 184 -15.81 -8.83 1.91
CA VAL A 184 -15.00 -7.69 2.39
C VAL A 184 -15.80 -6.86 3.40
N ARG A 185 -17.07 -6.56 3.07
CA ARG A 185 -17.97 -5.80 3.94
C ARG A 185 -18.27 -6.52 5.25
N SER A 186 -18.67 -7.80 5.19
CA SER A 186 -19.08 -8.57 6.37
C SER A 186 -17.93 -8.94 7.30
N GLU A 187 -16.72 -9.15 6.76
CA GLU A 187 -15.51 -9.38 7.54
C GLU A 187 -14.88 -8.05 8.05
N GLY A 188 -15.44 -6.89 7.67
CA GLY A 188 -14.96 -5.56 8.11
C GLY A 188 -13.58 -5.18 7.56
N ILE A 189 -13.18 -5.80 6.45
CA ILE A 189 -11.91 -5.52 5.78
C ILE A 189 -11.94 -4.09 5.19
N VAL A 190 -10.84 -3.37 5.34
CA VAL A 190 -10.69 -2.03 4.77
C VAL A 190 -10.00 -2.12 3.40
N LEU A 191 -10.51 -1.38 2.43
CA LEU A 191 -9.87 -1.21 1.12
C LEU A 191 -9.17 0.15 1.06
N ASP A 192 -7.84 0.14 0.85
CA ASP A 192 -7.04 1.35 0.64
C ASP A 192 -7.03 1.68 -0.86
N LEU A 193 -7.97 2.52 -1.32
CA LEU A 193 -8.18 2.82 -2.73
C LEU A 193 -7.30 4.00 -3.18
N CYS A 194 -6.70 3.86 -4.36
CA CYS A 194 -5.72 4.80 -4.91
C CYS A 194 -6.13 5.18 -6.35
N PRO A 195 -7.10 6.09 -6.54
CA PRO A 195 -7.71 6.37 -7.84
C PRO A 195 -6.74 6.58 -8.99
N THR A 196 -5.75 7.46 -8.84
CA THR A 196 -4.77 7.74 -9.89
C THR A 196 -3.92 6.51 -10.23
N ALA A 197 -3.37 5.83 -9.21
CA ALA A 197 -2.56 4.62 -9.42
C ALA A 197 -3.39 3.50 -10.06
N ASN A 198 -4.64 3.29 -9.61
CA ASN A 198 -5.54 2.28 -10.16
C ASN A 198 -5.89 2.53 -11.63
N TRP A 199 -6.01 3.78 -12.03
CA TRP A 199 -6.19 4.14 -13.44
C TRP A 199 -4.90 3.93 -14.25
N LYS A 200 -3.75 4.39 -13.76
CA LYS A 200 -2.47 4.25 -14.46
C LYS A 200 -2.03 2.79 -14.61
N CYS A 201 -2.26 1.93 -13.62
CA CYS A 201 -1.96 0.49 -13.73
C CYS A 201 -3.02 -0.33 -14.48
N LYS A 202 -4.10 0.32 -14.95
CA LYS A 202 -5.21 -0.30 -15.71
C LYS A 202 -6.11 -1.26 -14.90
N ALA A 203 -6.18 -1.09 -13.60
CA ALA A 203 -7.23 -1.72 -12.80
C ALA A 203 -8.63 -1.23 -13.23
N VAL A 204 -8.72 0.04 -13.64
CA VAL A 204 -9.87 0.66 -14.31
C VAL A 204 -9.43 1.29 -15.63
N GLN A 205 -10.33 1.36 -16.62
CA GLN A 205 -10.02 1.97 -17.92
C GLN A 205 -10.10 3.50 -17.86
N THR A 206 -11.04 4.02 -17.07
CA THR A 206 -11.22 5.45 -16.84
C THR A 206 -11.46 5.70 -15.35
N LEU A 207 -11.16 6.91 -14.89
CA LEU A 207 -11.46 7.33 -13.52
C LEU A 207 -12.98 7.29 -13.22
N ALA A 208 -13.83 7.55 -14.23
CA ALA A 208 -15.28 7.48 -14.07
C ALA A 208 -15.81 6.06 -13.78
N GLU A 209 -15.03 5.02 -14.14
CA GLU A 209 -15.36 3.61 -13.86
C GLU A 209 -14.81 3.14 -12.51
N HIS A 210 -14.12 4.01 -11.78
CA HIS A 210 -13.53 3.62 -10.50
C HIS A 210 -14.59 3.26 -9.47
N PRO A 211 -14.51 2.08 -8.81
CA PRO A 211 -15.58 1.56 -7.97
C PRO A 211 -15.70 2.23 -6.60
N LEU A 212 -14.83 3.18 -6.25
CA LEU A 212 -14.80 3.84 -4.94
C LEU A 212 -16.19 4.35 -4.49
N PRO A 213 -16.95 5.16 -5.29
CA PRO A 213 -18.26 5.63 -4.85
C PRO A 213 -19.24 4.48 -4.63
N HIS A 214 -19.19 3.44 -5.47
CA HIS A 214 -20.06 2.27 -5.34
C HIS A 214 -19.74 1.48 -4.07
N LEU A 215 -18.46 1.22 -3.78
CA LEU A 215 -18.04 0.47 -2.60
C LEU A 215 -18.42 1.17 -1.30
N VAL A 216 -18.21 2.50 -1.21
CA VAL A 216 -18.60 3.31 -0.06
C VAL A 216 -20.13 3.25 0.16
N ARG A 217 -20.94 3.35 -0.91
CA ARG A 217 -22.42 3.26 -0.84
C ARG A 217 -22.90 1.84 -0.52
N ALA A 218 -22.13 0.82 -0.91
CA ALA A 218 -22.40 -0.56 -0.51
C ALA A 218 -22.02 -0.87 0.96
N GLY A 219 -21.47 0.10 1.69
CA GLY A 219 -21.08 -0.05 3.09
C GLY A 219 -19.74 -0.74 3.31
N VAL A 220 -18.89 -0.82 2.28
CA VAL A 220 -17.49 -1.25 2.41
C VAL A 220 -16.69 -0.13 3.09
N ARG A 221 -15.82 -0.49 4.01
CA ARG A 221 -14.87 0.42 4.64
C ARG A 221 -13.75 0.75 3.65
N CYS A 222 -13.73 1.98 3.14
CA CYS A 222 -12.75 2.44 2.16
C CYS A 222 -11.95 3.61 2.71
N THR A 223 -10.66 3.65 2.38
CA THR A 223 -9.82 4.83 2.51
C THR A 223 -9.48 5.38 1.13
N ILE A 224 -9.03 6.63 1.08
CA ILE A 224 -8.44 7.25 -0.12
C ILE A 224 -6.97 7.44 0.16
N SER A 225 -6.11 6.94 -0.72
CA SER A 225 -4.65 6.94 -0.56
C SER A 225 -3.97 7.27 -1.89
N THR A 226 -2.71 7.68 -1.83
CA THR A 226 -1.94 8.10 -3.02
C THR A 226 -1.24 6.95 -3.73
N ASP A 227 -1.02 5.83 -3.05
CA ASP A 227 0.00 4.86 -3.46
C ASP A 227 1.38 5.56 -3.60
N SER A 228 2.11 5.35 -4.66
CA SER A 228 3.39 6.04 -4.90
C SER A 228 3.16 7.44 -5.47
N ARG A 229 3.33 8.48 -4.65
CA ARG A 229 3.16 9.90 -5.05
C ARG A 229 4.00 10.25 -6.29
N THR A 230 5.24 9.78 -6.33
CA THR A 230 6.17 10.07 -7.43
C THR A 230 5.78 9.35 -8.73
N VAL A 231 5.46 8.05 -8.65
CA VAL A 231 5.16 7.26 -9.86
C VAL A 231 3.76 7.56 -10.39
N ALA A 232 2.79 7.75 -9.50
CA ALA A 232 1.45 8.16 -9.88
C ALA A 232 1.36 9.65 -10.27
N ASP A 233 2.33 10.47 -9.83
CA ASP A 233 2.32 11.94 -9.98
C ASP A 233 1.06 12.54 -9.35
N THR A 234 0.86 12.28 -8.06
CA THR A 234 -0.36 12.66 -7.34
C THR A 234 -0.08 13.12 -5.91
N THR A 235 -1.07 13.75 -5.32
CA THR A 235 -1.12 14.15 -3.91
C THR A 235 -2.39 13.63 -3.26
N LEU A 236 -2.45 13.57 -1.93
CA LEU A 236 -3.67 13.13 -1.25
C LEU A 236 -4.85 14.08 -1.54
N SER A 237 -4.58 15.38 -1.56
CA SER A 237 -5.57 16.40 -1.91
C SER A 237 -6.15 16.15 -3.30
N HIS A 238 -5.31 15.82 -4.28
CA HIS A 238 -5.75 15.50 -5.64
C HIS A 238 -6.61 14.22 -5.69
N GLU A 239 -6.27 13.18 -4.93
CA GLU A 239 -7.08 11.95 -4.87
C GLU A 239 -8.49 12.22 -4.29
N PHE A 240 -8.62 13.12 -3.31
CA PHE A 240 -9.92 13.57 -2.80
C PHE A 240 -10.69 14.41 -3.84
N GLU A 241 -10.02 15.29 -4.60
CA GLU A 241 -10.64 16.03 -5.71
C GLU A 241 -11.17 15.08 -6.79
N LEU A 242 -10.41 14.04 -7.15
CA LEU A 242 -10.86 13.01 -8.08
C LEU A 242 -12.07 12.24 -7.55
N ALA A 243 -12.08 11.86 -6.27
CA ALA A 243 -13.21 11.19 -5.66
C ALA A 243 -14.47 12.08 -5.67
N SER A 244 -14.35 13.38 -5.40
CA SER A 244 -15.44 14.35 -5.56
C SER A 244 -15.92 14.43 -7.01
N ALA A 245 -15.00 14.48 -7.98
CA ALA A 245 -15.33 14.49 -9.42
C ALA A 245 -16.03 13.19 -9.89
N MET A 246 -15.79 12.06 -9.20
CA MET A 246 -16.53 10.80 -9.41
C MET A 246 -17.96 10.85 -8.80
N GLY A 247 -18.37 11.97 -8.19
CA GLY A 247 -19.68 12.18 -7.62
C GLY A 247 -19.84 11.70 -6.18
N MET A 248 -18.75 11.62 -5.42
CA MET A 248 -18.83 11.44 -3.96
C MET A 248 -19.24 12.75 -3.30
N THR A 249 -20.09 12.64 -2.27
CA THR A 249 -20.49 13.76 -1.43
C THR A 249 -19.43 14.03 -0.34
N ASP A 250 -19.46 15.23 0.24
CA ASP A 250 -18.57 15.58 1.36
C ASP A 250 -18.71 14.58 2.52
N ASP A 251 -19.93 14.14 2.86
CA ASP A 251 -20.18 13.13 3.89
C ASP A 251 -19.55 11.76 3.53
N GLU A 252 -19.47 11.40 2.26
CA GLU A 252 -18.82 10.17 1.81
C GLU A 252 -17.28 10.29 1.88
N LEU A 253 -16.72 11.46 1.56
CA LEU A 253 -15.32 11.77 1.68
C LEU A 253 -14.88 11.80 3.16
N GLU A 254 -15.64 12.47 4.03
CA GLU A 254 -15.39 12.47 5.48
C GLU A 254 -15.44 11.05 6.07
N ARG A 255 -16.35 10.20 5.60
CA ARG A 255 -16.40 8.78 5.99
C ARG A 255 -15.13 8.03 5.61
N CYS A 256 -14.59 8.24 4.40
CA CYS A 256 -13.31 7.63 3.99
C CYS A 256 -12.17 8.08 4.90
N ASN A 257 -12.12 9.35 5.26
CA ASN A 257 -11.13 9.89 6.19
C ASN A 257 -11.30 9.30 7.61
N ALA A 258 -12.52 9.20 8.11
CA ALA A 258 -12.80 8.57 9.40
C ALA A 258 -12.39 7.09 9.43
N VAL A 259 -12.65 6.34 8.34
CA VAL A 259 -12.21 4.95 8.18
C VAL A 259 -10.67 4.86 8.22
N ALA A 260 -9.97 5.79 7.56
CA ALA A 260 -8.50 5.84 7.59
C ALA A 260 -7.98 5.99 9.03
N TYR A 261 -8.59 6.87 9.81
CA TYR A 261 -8.25 7.07 11.22
C TYR A 261 -8.52 5.84 12.09
N ASP A 262 -9.69 5.22 11.93
CA ASP A 262 -10.11 4.04 12.70
C ASP A 262 -9.30 2.79 12.39
N SER A 263 -8.81 2.66 11.15
CA SER A 263 -8.12 1.46 10.66
C SER A 263 -6.60 1.57 10.67
N LYS A 264 -6.05 2.68 11.13
CA LYS A 264 -4.59 2.86 11.24
C LYS A 264 -3.94 1.75 12.06
N PHE A 265 -2.72 1.40 11.71
CA PHE A 265 -1.98 0.30 12.35
C PHE A 265 -1.15 0.75 13.55
N GLY A 266 -0.88 2.06 13.66
CA GLY A 266 -0.03 2.59 14.70
C GLY A 266 -0.67 3.64 15.62
#